data_2e71ada6318e72685df3b0aebf1fa56c
#
_entry.id   2e71ada6318e72685df3b0aebf1fa56c
#
_cell.length_a   1.000
_cell.length_b   1.000
_cell.length_c   1.000
_cell.angle_alpha   90.00
_cell.angle_beta   90.00
_cell.angle_gamma   90.00
#
_symmetry.space_group_name_H-M   'P 1'
#
loop_
_entity.id
_entity.type
_entity.pdbx_description
1 polymer ?
#
loop_
_entity_poly.entity_id
_entity_poly.type
_entity_poly.pdbx_seq_one_letter_code
_entity_poly.pdbx_strand_id
1 'polypeptide(L)'
;MVRALAVLFASCAVTAYSQSGTTPTIEAKSTLVLVPAEIHTRAGELIYGLNASQFRLEDNGVLQTPHLDDTDTPQKLSLAVVVQCSREAYREAAHIKGLATMIDDLAGAAPHTVAVVSFGDDPNLLQDFTSDPAKISDTFSHIEPCTEEDNNVTLDAVNYASQLLRNKRLANSRKVILLVSETRDHGSGISSSDVIAELGRSNIVVESVSYGPAKSQLVYELTDPSRNVVMDGQMNLMPLLLMSREALRQNVPHTLAELTGGQYINFTTTKGFDKGIHNLTNQLHNEYRLSFQPRSPITAGIHRLSVSVPSMPDAVVRARLVYFSGTVSPVE
;
A
#
# COMPACT_ATOMS: atom_id res chain seq x y z
N MET A 1 84.38 -34.01 46.55
CA MET A 1 83.07 -33.48 46.92
C MET A 1 82.69 -32.45 45.86
N VAL A 2 81.91 -32.84 44.88
CA VAL A 2 81.45 -31.94 43.80
C VAL A 2 79.92 -31.93 43.83
N ARG A 3 79.35 -30.81 44.14
CA ARG A 3 77.90 -30.59 44.18
C ARG A 3 77.44 -30.18 42.74
N ALA A 4 76.59 -30.99 42.11
CA ALA A 4 75.93 -30.70 40.87
C ALA A 4 74.72 -29.82 41.16
N LEU A 5 74.64 -28.70 40.46
CA LEU A 5 73.47 -27.75 40.47
C LEU A 5 72.60 -28.11 39.29
N ALA A 6 71.39 -28.60 39.54
CA ALA A 6 70.39 -28.81 38.51
C ALA A 6 69.60 -27.58 38.30
N VAL A 7 69.61 -27.05 37.04
CA VAL A 7 68.79 -25.93 36.63
C VAL A 7 67.52 -26.47 35.94
N LEU A 8 66.37 -26.21 36.53
CA LEU A 8 65.05 -26.50 35.96
C LEU A 8 64.65 -25.38 34.99
N PHE A 9 64.51 -25.73 33.70
CA PHE A 9 63.86 -24.83 32.72
C PHE A 9 62.33 -25.05 32.78
N ALA A 10 61.60 -24.04 33.23
CA ALA A 10 60.14 -24.01 33.12
C ALA A 10 59.77 -23.48 31.75
N SER A 11 59.18 -24.30 30.91
CA SER A 11 58.68 -23.94 29.59
C SER A 11 57.24 -23.39 29.71
N CYS A 12 57.05 -22.08 29.58
CA CYS A 12 55.73 -21.46 29.47
C CYS A 12 55.14 -21.66 28.06
N ALA A 13 54.18 -22.55 27.93
CA ALA A 13 53.39 -22.68 26.72
C ALA A 13 52.35 -21.58 26.68
N VAL A 14 52.55 -20.60 25.79
CA VAL A 14 51.54 -19.55 25.48
C VAL A 14 50.52 -20.14 24.50
N THR A 15 49.33 -20.47 24.98
CA THR A 15 48.21 -20.85 24.11
C THR A 15 47.65 -19.58 23.49
N ALA A 16 47.92 -19.38 22.19
CA ALA A 16 47.26 -18.33 21.39
C ALA A 16 45.80 -18.73 21.12
N TYR A 17 44.86 -18.06 21.79
CA TYR A 17 43.46 -18.13 21.46
C TYR A 17 43.23 -17.34 20.13
N SER A 18 43.03 -18.07 19.04
CA SER A 18 42.57 -17.50 17.80
C SER A 18 41.09 -17.11 17.98
N GLN A 19 40.80 -15.83 18.14
CA GLN A 19 39.45 -15.30 18.04
C GLN A 19 39.05 -15.35 16.54
N SER A 20 38.22 -16.35 16.18
CA SER A 20 37.49 -16.35 14.93
C SER A 20 36.49 -15.21 14.99
N GLY A 21 36.94 -14.02 14.54
CA GLY A 21 36.06 -12.90 14.29
C GLY A 21 35.10 -13.28 13.18
N THR A 22 33.85 -13.59 13.55
CA THR A 22 32.74 -13.58 12.59
C THR A 22 32.59 -12.14 12.12
N THR A 23 33.10 -11.85 10.92
CA THR A 23 32.77 -10.61 10.22
C THR A 23 31.24 -10.55 10.12
N PRO A 24 30.58 -9.52 10.68
CA PRO A 24 29.15 -9.37 10.49
C PRO A 24 28.91 -9.17 9.00
N THR A 25 28.36 -10.18 8.35
CA THR A 25 27.84 -10.05 6.99
C THR A 25 26.61 -9.16 7.08
N ILE A 26 26.76 -7.88 6.77
CA ILE A 26 25.62 -6.98 6.59
C ILE A 26 24.95 -7.44 5.30
N GLU A 27 23.95 -8.30 5.40
CA GLU A 27 23.00 -8.52 4.32
C GLU A 27 22.25 -7.21 4.12
N ALA A 28 22.73 -6.36 3.23
CA ALA A 28 21.96 -5.26 2.71
C ALA A 28 20.80 -5.87 1.92
N LYS A 29 19.67 -6.12 2.57
CA LYS A 29 18.42 -6.43 1.88
C LYS A 29 18.04 -5.18 1.11
N SER A 30 18.43 -5.16 -0.15
CA SER A 30 18.00 -4.15 -1.09
C SER A 30 16.48 -4.27 -1.24
N THR A 31 15.76 -3.34 -0.66
CA THR A 31 14.30 -3.32 -0.73
C THR A 31 13.91 -2.69 -2.06
N LEU A 32 13.36 -3.50 -2.96
CA LEU A 32 12.74 -3.00 -4.19
C LEU A 32 11.48 -2.25 -3.83
N VAL A 33 11.39 -1.00 -4.26
CA VAL A 33 10.20 -0.15 -4.07
C VAL A 33 9.34 -0.24 -5.32
N LEU A 34 8.09 -0.67 -5.15
CA LEU A 34 7.10 -0.74 -6.21
C LEU A 34 6.35 0.59 -6.30
N VAL A 35 6.25 1.13 -7.51
CA VAL A 35 5.61 2.42 -7.80
C VAL A 35 4.59 2.22 -8.93
N PRO A 36 3.39 1.75 -8.62
CA PRO A 36 2.32 1.71 -9.61
C PRO A 36 2.07 3.13 -10.11
N ALA A 37 1.90 3.28 -11.42
CA ALA A 37 1.68 4.57 -12.05
C ALA A 37 0.70 4.47 -13.23
N GLU A 38 -0.17 5.46 -13.35
CA GLU A 38 -1.08 5.65 -14.47
C GLU A 38 -0.83 7.01 -15.11
N ILE A 39 -0.84 7.05 -16.42
CA ILE A 39 -0.62 8.27 -17.18
C ILE A 39 -1.87 8.54 -17.98
N HIS A 40 -2.43 9.73 -17.82
CA HIS A 40 -3.65 10.15 -18.49
C HIS A 40 -3.43 11.41 -19.31
N THR A 41 -4.21 11.58 -20.36
CA THR A 41 -4.41 12.91 -20.99
C THR A 41 -5.21 13.81 -20.07
N ARG A 42 -5.22 15.11 -20.34
CA ARG A 42 -6.14 16.05 -19.63
C ARG A 42 -7.62 15.70 -19.79
N ALA A 43 -7.98 14.94 -20.83
CA ALA A 43 -9.34 14.44 -21.03
C ALA A 43 -9.64 13.17 -20.21
N GLY A 44 -8.65 12.61 -19.49
CA GLY A 44 -8.79 11.42 -18.67
C GLY A 44 -8.58 10.09 -19.42
N GLU A 45 -8.08 10.14 -20.66
CA GLU A 45 -7.76 8.94 -21.43
C GLU A 45 -6.41 8.37 -21.02
N LEU A 46 -6.30 7.04 -20.84
CA LEU A 46 -5.05 6.36 -20.51
C LEU A 46 -4.04 6.46 -21.65
N ILE A 47 -2.78 6.75 -21.33
CA ILE A 47 -1.65 6.76 -22.25
C ILE A 47 -0.86 5.47 -22.05
N TYR A 48 -0.67 4.73 -23.13
CA TYR A 48 0.02 3.44 -23.14
C TYR A 48 1.35 3.49 -23.91
N GLY A 49 2.15 2.43 -23.77
CA GLY A 49 3.33 2.22 -24.58
C GLY A 49 4.56 3.04 -24.19
N LEU A 50 4.55 3.65 -22.97
CA LEU A 50 5.75 4.31 -22.45
C LEU A 50 6.76 3.26 -21.97
N ASN A 51 8.03 3.49 -22.21
CA ASN A 51 9.13 2.69 -21.68
C ASN A 51 9.78 3.36 -20.45
N ALA A 52 10.57 2.61 -19.69
CA ALA A 52 11.16 3.08 -18.43
C ALA A 52 11.94 4.38 -18.56
N SER A 53 12.63 4.63 -19.69
CA SER A 53 13.45 5.82 -19.90
C SER A 53 12.65 7.12 -20.08
N GLN A 54 11.35 7.02 -20.31
CA GLN A 54 10.46 8.18 -20.47
C GLN A 54 9.94 8.68 -19.11
N PHE A 55 10.10 7.87 -18.06
CA PHE A 55 9.71 8.26 -16.71
C PHE A 55 10.87 8.95 -15.98
N ARG A 56 10.53 10.01 -15.28
CA ARG A 56 11.38 10.64 -14.27
C ARG A 56 10.80 10.29 -12.91
N LEU A 57 11.56 9.51 -12.12
CA LEU A 57 11.19 9.10 -10.77
C LEU A 57 12.17 9.71 -9.78
N GLU A 58 11.64 10.35 -8.75
CA GLU A 58 12.42 10.97 -7.69
C GLU A 58 12.01 10.43 -6.32
N ASP A 59 12.99 10.19 -5.45
CA ASP A 59 12.85 9.85 -4.04
C ASP A 59 13.39 11.00 -3.20
N ASN A 60 12.54 11.69 -2.46
CA ASN A 60 12.88 12.89 -1.71
C ASN A 60 13.62 13.95 -2.57
N GLY A 61 13.24 14.08 -3.84
CA GLY A 61 13.87 14.98 -4.81
C GLY A 61 15.18 14.44 -5.43
N VAL A 62 15.61 13.24 -5.06
CA VAL A 62 16.80 12.58 -5.66
C VAL A 62 16.36 11.67 -6.79
N LEU A 63 16.89 11.93 -7.98
CA LEU A 63 16.61 11.14 -9.18
C LEU A 63 16.98 9.67 -8.99
N GLN A 64 16.04 8.78 -9.26
CA GLN A 64 16.21 7.34 -9.25
C GLN A 64 16.20 6.77 -10.67
N THR A 65 16.66 5.54 -10.82
CA THR A 65 16.58 4.81 -12.09
C THR A 65 15.35 3.91 -12.06
N PRO A 66 14.27 4.25 -12.79
CA PRO A 66 13.10 3.39 -12.82
C PRO A 66 13.35 2.15 -13.67
N HIS A 67 12.81 1.04 -13.24
CA HIS A 67 12.62 -0.17 -14.02
C HIS A 67 11.14 -0.34 -14.27
N LEU A 68 10.78 -0.75 -15.47
CA LEU A 68 9.40 -1.10 -15.82
C LEU A 68 9.32 -2.63 -15.82
N ASP A 69 8.46 -3.17 -14.99
CA ASP A 69 8.23 -4.61 -14.98
C ASP A 69 7.53 -5.04 -16.28
N ASP A 70 7.87 -6.23 -16.75
CA ASP A 70 7.22 -6.82 -17.92
C ASP A 70 5.73 -7.04 -17.62
N THR A 71 4.88 -6.41 -18.44
CA THR A 71 3.42 -6.53 -18.32
C THR A 71 2.88 -7.80 -18.97
N ASP A 72 3.68 -8.50 -19.78
CA ASP A 72 3.24 -9.68 -20.52
C ASP A 72 3.04 -10.91 -19.60
N THR A 73 3.64 -10.89 -18.41
CA THR A 73 3.44 -11.95 -17.41
C THR A 73 2.48 -11.50 -16.32
N PRO A 74 1.27 -12.08 -16.22
CA PRO A 74 0.32 -11.76 -15.16
C PRO A 74 0.92 -12.05 -13.78
N GLN A 75 1.12 -11.02 -12.98
CA GLN A 75 1.59 -11.20 -11.61
C GLN A 75 0.46 -11.70 -10.72
N LYS A 76 0.75 -12.70 -9.87
CA LYS A 76 -0.21 -13.19 -8.89
C LYS A 76 -0.75 -12.03 -8.03
N LEU A 77 -2.07 -11.98 -7.84
CA LEU A 77 -2.75 -10.97 -7.03
C LEU A 77 -3.18 -11.54 -5.68
N SER A 78 -2.91 -10.84 -4.60
CA SER A 78 -3.51 -11.08 -3.28
C SER A 78 -4.38 -9.88 -2.93
N LEU A 79 -5.68 -10.10 -2.93
CA LEU A 79 -6.71 -9.08 -2.74
C LEU A 79 -7.34 -9.26 -1.36
N ALA A 80 -7.24 -8.25 -0.49
CA ALA A 80 -8.02 -8.17 0.74
C ALA A 80 -9.20 -7.22 0.50
N VAL A 81 -10.41 -7.73 0.48
CA VAL A 81 -11.64 -6.91 0.39
C VAL A 81 -12.06 -6.55 1.81
N VAL A 82 -12.06 -5.26 2.10
CA VAL A 82 -12.32 -4.69 3.43
C VAL A 82 -13.59 -3.87 3.36
N VAL A 83 -14.64 -4.35 4.02
CA VAL A 83 -15.99 -3.83 3.85
C VAL A 83 -16.55 -3.34 5.16
N GLN A 84 -16.98 -2.09 5.20
CA GLN A 84 -17.73 -1.57 6.32
C GLN A 84 -19.11 -2.24 6.40
N CYS A 85 -19.51 -2.68 7.59
CA CYS A 85 -20.83 -3.27 7.85
C CYS A 85 -21.73 -2.40 8.76
N SER A 86 -21.14 -1.44 9.48
CA SER A 86 -21.84 -0.57 10.44
C SER A 86 -22.40 0.70 9.81
N ARG A 87 -23.15 1.47 10.58
CA ARG A 87 -23.64 2.82 10.21
C ARG A 87 -24.42 2.82 8.88
N GLU A 88 -24.05 3.70 7.98
CA GLU A 88 -24.71 3.87 6.67
C GLU A 88 -24.48 2.71 5.69
N ALA A 89 -23.53 1.77 6.01
CA ALA A 89 -23.21 0.64 5.14
C ALA A 89 -24.40 -0.30 4.89
N TYR A 90 -25.39 -0.33 5.78
CA TYR A 90 -26.59 -1.14 5.57
C TYR A 90 -27.34 -0.79 4.27
N ARG A 91 -27.26 0.48 3.83
CA ARG A 91 -27.88 0.94 2.58
C ARG A 91 -27.16 0.40 1.35
N GLU A 92 -25.89 0.04 1.51
CA GLU A 92 -25.02 -0.42 0.43
C GLU A 92 -24.86 -1.94 0.38
N ALA A 93 -25.54 -2.66 1.29
CA ALA A 93 -25.43 -4.13 1.41
C ALA A 93 -25.64 -4.88 0.08
N ALA A 94 -26.56 -4.41 -0.76
CA ALA A 94 -26.81 -5.03 -2.08
C ALA A 94 -25.60 -4.87 -3.04
N HIS A 95 -24.92 -3.72 -3.02
CA HIS A 95 -23.71 -3.47 -3.81
C HIS A 95 -22.55 -4.31 -3.31
N ILE A 96 -22.40 -4.40 -1.98
CA ILE A 96 -21.36 -5.20 -1.34
C ILE A 96 -21.50 -6.68 -1.72
N LYS A 97 -22.70 -7.24 -1.65
CA LYS A 97 -22.97 -8.63 -2.08
C LYS A 97 -22.68 -8.82 -3.56
N GLY A 98 -22.92 -7.82 -4.39
CA GLY A 98 -22.60 -7.82 -5.82
C GLY A 98 -21.11 -7.85 -6.16
N LEU A 99 -20.22 -7.46 -5.24
CA LEU A 99 -18.77 -7.48 -5.46
C LEU A 99 -18.24 -8.88 -5.82
N ALA A 100 -18.85 -9.94 -5.29
CA ALA A 100 -18.41 -11.31 -5.58
C ALA A 100 -18.31 -11.60 -7.09
N THR A 101 -19.27 -11.08 -7.88
CA THR A 101 -19.29 -11.29 -9.34
C THR A 101 -18.27 -10.45 -10.09
N MET A 102 -17.70 -9.44 -9.45
CA MET A 102 -16.76 -8.48 -10.05
C MET A 102 -15.30 -8.81 -9.71
N ILE A 103 -15.05 -9.71 -8.74
CA ILE A 103 -13.70 -10.03 -8.26
C ILE A 103 -12.86 -10.67 -9.37
N ASP A 104 -13.43 -11.58 -10.14
CA ASP A 104 -12.72 -12.22 -11.26
C ASP A 104 -12.36 -11.20 -12.34
N ASP A 105 -13.24 -10.24 -12.61
CA ASP A 105 -12.96 -9.14 -13.53
C ASP A 105 -11.84 -8.24 -13.00
N LEU A 106 -11.85 -7.94 -11.69
CA LEU A 106 -10.80 -7.16 -11.03
C LEU A 106 -9.43 -7.83 -11.09
N ALA A 107 -9.40 -9.16 -10.94
CA ALA A 107 -8.16 -9.93 -11.00
C ALA A 107 -7.68 -10.17 -12.44
N GLY A 108 -8.60 -10.19 -13.40
CA GLY A 108 -8.34 -10.51 -14.81
C GLY A 108 -7.77 -11.92 -15.00
N ALA A 109 -6.83 -12.06 -15.93
CA ALA A 109 -6.16 -13.33 -16.19
C ALA A 109 -5.13 -13.74 -15.12
N ALA A 110 -4.87 -12.88 -14.11
CA ALA A 110 -3.86 -13.16 -13.11
C ALA A 110 -4.36 -14.22 -12.10
N PRO A 111 -3.53 -15.19 -11.72
CA PRO A 111 -3.82 -16.04 -10.58
C PRO A 111 -4.04 -15.19 -9.33
N HIS A 112 -5.15 -15.38 -8.63
CA HIS A 112 -5.47 -14.54 -7.49
C HIS A 112 -5.93 -15.34 -6.27
N THR A 113 -5.84 -14.69 -5.11
CA THR A 113 -6.42 -15.15 -3.85
C THR A 113 -7.10 -13.98 -3.17
N VAL A 114 -8.25 -14.23 -2.56
CA VAL A 114 -9.09 -13.21 -1.94
C VAL A 114 -9.31 -13.53 -0.48
N ALA A 115 -9.13 -12.53 0.39
CA ALA A 115 -9.61 -12.53 1.76
C ALA A 115 -10.71 -11.48 1.91
N VAL A 116 -11.66 -11.71 2.81
CA VAL A 116 -12.78 -10.80 3.08
C VAL A 116 -12.78 -10.44 4.55
N VAL A 117 -12.78 -9.15 4.83
CA VAL A 117 -12.82 -8.56 6.17
C VAL A 117 -14.02 -7.64 6.25
N SER A 118 -14.87 -7.80 7.26
CA SER A 118 -15.89 -6.81 7.62
C SER A 118 -15.40 -5.96 8.78
N PHE A 119 -15.94 -4.75 8.93
CA PHE A 119 -15.63 -3.92 10.09
C PHE A 119 -16.74 -2.92 10.42
N GLY A 120 -16.84 -2.61 11.70
CA GLY A 120 -17.65 -1.61 12.31
C GLY A 120 -16.92 -1.09 13.55
N ASP A 121 -17.18 -1.65 14.72
CA ASP A 121 -16.45 -1.36 15.96
C ASP A 121 -15.08 -2.04 15.99
N ASP A 122 -14.95 -3.21 15.36
CA ASP A 122 -13.72 -3.98 15.21
C ASP A 122 -13.64 -4.62 13.83
N PRO A 123 -12.40 -4.87 13.30
CA PRO A 123 -12.23 -5.66 12.08
C PRO A 123 -12.41 -7.15 12.35
N ASN A 124 -13.20 -7.82 11.50
CA ASN A 124 -13.50 -9.24 11.58
C ASN A 124 -13.17 -9.97 10.28
N LEU A 125 -12.36 -11.04 10.35
CA LEU A 125 -12.03 -11.88 9.21
C LEU A 125 -13.18 -12.82 8.89
N LEU A 126 -13.88 -12.59 7.78
CA LEU A 126 -14.95 -13.46 7.31
C LEU A 126 -14.42 -14.64 6.50
N GLN A 127 -13.38 -14.40 5.66
CA GLN A 127 -12.75 -15.41 4.82
C GLN A 127 -11.26 -15.14 4.72
N ASP A 128 -10.43 -16.13 5.06
CA ASP A 128 -8.98 -16.08 4.79
C ASP A 128 -8.69 -16.29 3.29
N PHE A 129 -7.48 -15.97 2.85
CA PHE A 129 -7.07 -16.03 1.44
C PHE A 129 -7.41 -17.36 0.80
N THR A 130 -8.29 -17.30 -0.20
CA THR A 130 -8.71 -18.45 -1.01
C THR A 130 -8.76 -18.07 -2.48
N SER A 131 -8.53 -19.04 -3.35
CA SER A 131 -8.76 -18.93 -4.80
C SER A 131 -10.03 -19.68 -5.25
N ASP A 132 -10.84 -20.16 -4.29
CA ASP A 132 -12.07 -20.89 -4.55
C ASP A 132 -13.22 -19.90 -4.78
N PRO A 133 -13.75 -19.74 -6.01
CA PRO A 133 -14.82 -18.78 -6.31
C PRO A 133 -16.12 -19.09 -5.54
N ALA A 134 -16.37 -20.36 -5.23
CA ALA A 134 -17.58 -20.75 -4.51
C ALA A 134 -17.53 -20.23 -3.06
N LYS A 135 -16.37 -20.34 -2.40
CA LYS A 135 -16.19 -19.80 -1.05
C LYS A 135 -16.27 -18.29 -1.03
N ILE A 136 -15.67 -17.62 -2.03
CA ILE A 136 -15.74 -16.16 -2.16
C ILE A 136 -17.19 -15.73 -2.30
N SER A 137 -17.94 -16.33 -3.25
CA SER A 137 -19.35 -16.01 -3.49
C SER A 137 -20.23 -16.28 -2.26
N ASP A 138 -20.00 -17.40 -1.59
CA ASP A 138 -20.72 -17.76 -0.36
C ASP A 138 -20.49 -16.71 0.74
N THR A 139 -19.23 -16.32 0.96
CA THR A 139 -18.89 -15.29 1.96
C THR A 139 -19.60 -13.98 1.70
N PHE A 140 -19.56 -13.46 0.46
CA PHE A 140 -20.24 -12.21 0.13
C PHE A 140 -21.75 -12.29 0.27
N SER A 141 -22.37 -13.45 -0.04
CA SER A 141 -23.82 -13.64 0.11
C SER A 141 -24.28 -13.57 1.57
N HIS A 142 -23.38 -13.90 2.50
CA HIS A 142 -23.65 -13.93 3.95
C HIS A 142 -23.14 -12.70 4.69
N ILE A 143 -22.60 -11.69 4.00
CA ILE A 143 -22.27 -10.42 4.66
C ILE A 143 -23.56 -9.74 5.12
N GLU A 144 -23.70 -9.59 6.42
CA GLU A 144 -24.84 -8.91 7.03
C GLU A 144 -24.42 -7.54 7.59
N PRO A 145 -25.31 -6.53 7.55
CA PRO A 145 -25.05 -5.26 8.22
C PRO A 145 -24.89 -5.43 9.74
N CYS A 146 -23.91 -4.75 10.30
CA CYS A 146 -23.65 -4.68 11.75
C CYS A 146 -24.51 -3.55 12.36
N THR A 147 -25.79 -3.78 12.54
CA THR A 147 -26.78 -2.73 12.88
C THR A 147 -26.65 -2.17 14.29
N GLU A 148 -25.96 -2.90 15.19
CA GLU A 148 -25.74 -2.50 16.57
C GLU A 148 -24.40 -1.78 16.77
N GLU A 149 -23.58 -1.66 15.72
CA GLU A 149 -22.26 -1.03 15.76
C GLU A 149 -22.35 0.40 15.22
N ASP A 150 -21.82 1.35 15.99
CA ASP A 150 -21.87 2.79 15.68
C ASP A 150 -20.55 3.34 15.13
N ASN A 151 -19.44 2.62 15.32
CA ASN A 151 -18.14 3.04 14.83
C ASN A 151 -17.90 2.64 13.37
N ASN A 152 -16.86 3.23 12.82
CA ASN A 152 -16.32 2.94 11.49
C ASN A 152 -14.79 3.00 11.58
N VAL A 153 -14.17 1.92 12.09
CA VAL A 153 -12.73 1.87 12.38
C VAL A 153 -11.91 1.57 11.12
N THR A 154 -12.01 2.45 10.13
CA THR A 154 -11.40 2.26 8.80
C THR A 154 -9.90 2.05 8.87
N LEU A 155 -9.18 2.83 9.70
CA LEU A 155 -7.73 2.71 9.83
C LEU A 155 -7.32 1.39 10.49
N ASP A 156 -8.03 0.95 11.53
CA ASP A 156 -7.78 -0.34 12.17
C ASP A 156 -8.05 -1.50 11.20
N ALA A 157 -9.11 -1.41 10.39
CA ALA A 157 -9.47 -2.42 9.40
C ALA A 157 -8.42 -2.51 8.27
N VAL A 158 -7.92 -1.39 7.78
CA VAL A 158 -6.84 -1.35 6.79
C VAL A 158 -5.54 -1.91 7.36
N ASN A 159 -5.22 -1.58 8.62
CA ASN A 159 -4.05 -2.15 9.31
C ASN A 159 -4.19 -3.66 9.48
N TYR A 160 -5.35 -4.14 9.90
CA TYR A 160 -5.63 -5.56 10.03
C TYR A 160 -5.44 -6.30 8.69
N ALA A 161 -6.03 -5.79 7.62
CA ALA A 161 -5.87 -6.35 6.27
C ALA A 161 -4.41 -6.32 5.80
N SER A 162 -3.67 -5.26 6.13
CA SER A 162 -2.24 -5.16 5.79
C SER A 162 -1.41 -6.25 6.50
N GLN A 163 -1.75 -6.57 7.75
CA GLN A 163 -1.11 -7.67 8.48
C GLN A 163 -1.41 -9.04 7.85
N LEU A 164 -2.65 -9.28 7.39
CA LEU A 164 -2.99 -10.50 6.65
C LEU A 164 -2.17 -10.61 5.36
N LEU A 165 -2.00 -9.52 4.61
CA LEU A 165 -1.22 -9.46 3.37
C LEU A 165 0.29 -9.63 3.58
N ARG A 166 0.80 -9.51 4.80
CA ARG A 166 2.21 -9.78 5.14
C ARG A 166 2.56 -11.26 5.22
N ASN A 167 1.58 -12.14 5.12
CA ASN A 167 1.82 -13.58 5.18
C ASN A 167 2.91 -13.99 4.16
N LYS A 168 3.89 -14.77 4.59
CA LYS A 168 5.00 -15.23 3.74
C LYS A 168 4.54 -16.01 2.50
N ARG A 169 3.38 -16.68 2.57
CA ARG A 169 2.77 -17.39 1.42
C ARG A 169 2.39 -16.44 0.28
N LEU A 170 2.24 -15.14 0.58
CA LEU A 170 1.85 -14.10 -0.36
C LEU A 170 3.04 -13.22 -0.79
N ALA A 171 4.28 -13.61 -0.48
CA ALA A 171 5.47 -12.78 -0.67
C ALA A 171 5.69 -12.34 -2.13
N ASN A 172 5.35 -13.21 -3.09
CA ASN A 172 5.57 -12.99 -4.52
C ASN A 172 4.29 -12.57 -5.25
N SER A 173 3.34 -11.96 -4.57
CA SER A 173 2.12 -11.44 -5.16
C SER A 173 2.05 -9.92 -5.08
N ARG A 174 1.35 -9.32 -6.04
CA ARG A 174 0.86 -7.95 -5.90
C ARG A 174 -0.17 -7.91 -4.78
N LYS A 175 -0.05 -6.95 -3.88
CA LYS A 175 -0.88 -6.84 -2.69
C LYS A 175 -1.80 -5.64 -2.81
N VAL A 176 -3.09 -5.90 -2.79
CA VAL A 176 -4.12 -4.88 -2.93
C VAL A 176 -5.14 -5.00 -1.80
N ILE A 177 -5.52 -3.88 -1.23
CA ILE A 177 -6.70 -3.74 -0.39
C ILE A 177 -7.77 -3.05 -1.21
N LEU A 178 -8.92 -3.68 -1.37
CA LEU A 178 -10.13 -3.03 -1.88
C LEU A 178 -10.97 -2.59 -0.67
N LEU A 179 -10.92 -1.30 -0.37
CA LEU A 179 -11.64 -0.71 0.74
C LEU A 179 -13.01 -0.20 0.29
N VAL A 180 -14.06 -0.69 0.91
CA VAL A 180 -15.44 -0.26 0.67
C VAL A 180 -16.00 0.34 1.95
N SER A 181 -16.08 1.66 2.05
CA SER A 181 -16.45 2.35 3.29
C SER A 181 -17.00 3.75 3.07
N GLU A 182 -17.51 4.33 4.12
CA GLU A 182 -17.71 5.78 4.23
C GLU A 182 -16.39 6.54 4.13
N THR A 183 -16.48 7.86 3.98
CA THR A 183 -15.31 8.74 3.81
C THR A 183 -14.54 9.00 5.10
N ARG A 184 -15.18 8.89 6.26
CA ARG A 184 -14.58 9.25 7.55
C ARG A 184 -14.33 8.04 8.42
N ASP A 185 -13.21 8.08 9.13
CA ASP A 185 -12.89 7.14 10.20
C ASP A 185 -13.55 7.59 11.50
N HIS A 186 -14.10 6.65 12.24
CA HIS A 186 -14.71 6.87 13.54
C HIS A 186 -14.31 5.74 14.49
N GLY A 187 -13.44 6.04 15.44
CA GLY A 187 -13.12 5.13 16.52
C GLY A 187 -11.84 4.31 16.39
N SER A 188 -11.10 4.41 15.28
CA SER A 188 -9.82 3.69 15.14
C SER A 188 -8.83 4.05 16.25
N GLY A 189 -8.19 3.02 16.82
CA GLY A 189 -7.15 3.15 17.85
C GLY A 189 -5.76 3.38 17.26
N ILE A 190 -5.49 2.89 16.05
CA ILE A 190 -4.19 3.04 15.40
C ILE A 190 -3.98 4.45 14.85
N SER A 191 -2.75 4.92 14.88
CA SER A 191 -2.43 6.20 14.24
C SER A 191 -2.39 6.09 12.71
N SER A 192 -2.82 7.14 12.03
CA SER A 192 -2.77 7.21 10.56
C SER A 192 -1.34 7.09 10.01
N SER A 193 -0.34 7.61 10.75
CA SER A 193 1.07 7.49 10.37
C SER A 193 1.57 6.06 10.38
N ASP A 194 1.11 5.25 11.34
CA ASP A 194 1.50 3.83 11.42
C ASP A 194 0.89 3.01 10.29
N VAL A 195 -0.38 3.30 9.92
CA VAL A 195 -1.03 2.66 8.77
C VAL A 195 -0.30 3.01 7.47
N ILE A 196 0.01 4.28 7.24
CA ILE A 196 0.75 4.73 6.05
C ILE A 196 2.13 4.07 5.98
N ALA A 197 2.84 4.01 7.12
CA ALA A 197 4.15 3.37 7.20
C ALA A 197 4.06 1.87 6.89
N GLU A 198 3.02 1.19 7.39
CA GLU A 198 2.82 -0.23 7.13
C GLU A 198 2.49 -0.52 5.66
N LEU A 199 1.56 0.24 5.07
CA LEU A 199 1.22 0.13 3.66
C LEU A 199 2.44 0.37 2.76
N GLY A 200 3.24 1.40 3.08
CA GLY A 200 4.47 1.73 2.35
C GLY A 200 5.54 0.66 2.47
N ARG A 201 5.75 0.09 3.69
CA ARG A 201 6.73 -0.97 3.96
C ARG A 201 6.37 -2.27 3.24
N SER A 202 5.09 -2.58 3.19
CA SER A 202 4.58 -3.84 2.64
C SER A 202 4.26 -3.76 1.14
N ASN A 203 4.49 -2.61 0.51
CA ASN A 203 4.16 -2.33 -0.90
C ASN A 203 2.68 -2.59 -1.24
N ILE A 204 1.78 -2.33 -0.28
CA ILE A 204 0.34 -2.52 -0.46
C ILE A 204 -0.25 -1.29 -1.18
N VAL A 205 -1.13 -1.54 -2.14
CA VAL A 205 -1.97 -0.52 -2.81
C VAL A 205 -3.36 -0.58 -2.21
N VAL A 206 -3.94 0.57 -1.92
CA VAL A 206 -5.32 0.68 -1.46
C VAL A 206 -6.17 1.24 -2.58
N GLU A 207 -7.05 0.41 -3.11
CA GLU A 207 -8.12 0.80 -4.00
C GLU A 207 -9.35 1.10 -3.15
N SER A 208 -10.03 2.21 -3.40
CA SER A 208 -11.12 2.63 -2.53
C SER A 208 -12.39 2.92 -3.28
N VAL A 209 -13.48 2.35 -2.79
CA VAL A 209 -14.84 2.61 -3.27
C VAL A 209 -15.66 3.12 -2.10
N SER A 210 -15.98 4.41 -2.12
CA SER A 210 -16.68 5.05 -1.02
C SER A 210 -18.09 5.46 -1.39
N TYR A 211 -18.95 5.41 -0.41
CA TYR A 211 -20.30 5.95 -0.45
C TYR A 211 -20.40 7.13 0.52
N GLY A 212 -21.11 8.16 0.09
CA GLY A 212 -21.28 9.35 0.92
C GLY A 212 -22.22 10.36 0.28
N PRO A 213 -22.76 11.29 1.05
CA PRO A 213 -23.65 12.31 0.51
C PRO A 213 -22.90 13.17 -0.52
N ALA A 214 -23.55 13.44 -1.65
CA ALA A 214 -23.01 14.19 -2.80
C ALA A 214 -22.36 15.55 -2.44
N LYS A 215 -22.70 16.12 -1.27
CA LYS A 215 -22.13 17.38 -0.78
C LYS A 215 -20.65 17.27 -0.40
N SER A 216 -20.17 16.11 0.03
CA SER A 216 -18.75 15.91 0.39
C SER A 216 -17.85 15.88 -0.84
N GLN A 217 -18.36 15.38 -1.96
CA GLN A 217 -17.65 15.33 -3.23
C GLN A 217 -17.42 16.73 -3.82
N LEU A 218 -18.46 17.60 -3.79
CA LEU A 218 -18.34 18.95 -4.33
C LEU A 218 -17.35 19.81 -3.53
N VAL A 219 -17.34 19.68 -2.21
CA VAL A 219 -16.37 20.39 -1.35
C VAL A 219 -14.97 19.88 -1.60
N TYR A 220 -14.80 18.59 -1.81
CA TYR A 220 -13.50 17.96 -2.07
C TYR A 220 -12.93 18.40 -3.42
N GLU A 221 -13.72 18.35 -4.51
CA GLU A 221 -13.31 18.81 -5.85
C GLU A 221 -12.92 20.29 -5.89
N LEU A 222 -13.53 21.11 -5.02
CA LEU A 222 -13.21 22.54 -4.89
C LEU A 222 -12.00 22.83 -4.00
N THR A 223 -11.64 21.90 -3.10
CA THR A 223 -10.58 22.08 -2.10
C THR A 223 -9.38 21.16 -2.31
N ASP A 224 -9.35 20.35 -3.38
CA ASP A 224 -8.29 19.40 -3.67
C ASP A 224 -6.91 20.10 -3.72
N PRO A 225 -6.07 19.90 -2.70
CA PRO A 225 -4.76 20.54 -2.65
C PRO A 225 -3.79 19.96 -3.69
N SER A 226 -4.07 18.78 -4.25
CA SER A 226 -3.20 18.11 -5.23
C SER A 226 -3.20 18.85 -6.59
N ARG A 227 -4.26 19.60 -6.90
CA ARG A 227 -4.36 20.38 -8.14
C ARG A 227 -3.37 21.57 -8.24
N ASN A 228 -2.85 22.06 -7.12
CA ASN A 228 -2.03 23.28 -7.08
C ASN A 228 -0.62 23.07 -6.54
N VAL A 229 -0.18 21.84 -6.29
CA VAL A 229 1.16 21.62 -5.75
C VAL A 229 2.12 21.31 -6.89
N VAL A 230 2.46 22.32 -7.68
CA VAL A 230 3.76 22.39 -8.36
C VAL A 230 4.77 22.65 -7.25
N MET A 231 5.37 21.58 -6.72
CA MET A 231 6.33 21.69 -5.61
C MET A 231 7.73 21.92 -6.15
N ASP A 232 8.23 23.12 -5.91
CA ASP A 232 9.64 23.50 -6.09
C ASP A 232 10.51 22.72 -5.11
N GLY A 233 11.66 22.28 -5.58
CA GLY A 233 12.53 21.18 -5.17
C GLY A 233 13.11 21.09 -3.75
N GLN A 234 12.56 21.71 -2.72
CA GLN A 234 13.01 21.52 -1.32
C GLN A 234 11.85 21.59 -0.34
N MET A 235 11.21 20.45 -0.09
CA MET A 235 10.20 20.38 0.98
C MET A 235 10.55 19.38 2.08
N ASN A 236 10.49 19.91 3.31
CA ASN A 236 10.47 19.16 4.56
C ASN A 236 9.31 18.14 4.53
N LEU A 237 9.55 16.89 4.90
CA LEU A 237 8.52 15.84 5.00
C LEU A 237 7.38 16.19 5.97
N MET A 238 7.65 17.06 6.93
CA MET A 238 6.67 17.47 7.95
C MET A 238 5.39 18.10 7.36
N PRO A 239 5.44 18.99 6.35
CA PRO A 239 4.23 19.49 5.71
C PRO A 239 3.41 18.39 5.03
N LEU A 240 4.03 17.42 4.36
CA LEU A 240 3.32 16.31 3.71
C LEU A 240 2.59 15.44 4.75
N LEU A 241 3.23 15.12 5.89
CA LEU A 241 2.61 14.37 6.98
C LEU A 241 1.48 15.15 7.65
N LEU A 242 1.61 16.46 7.81
CA LEU A 242 0.57 17.31 8.36
C LEU A 242 -0.60 17.47 7.39
N MET A 243 -0.32 17.66 6.11
CA MET A 243 -1.35 17.72 5.05
C MET A 243 -2.09 16.39 4.92
N SER A 244 -1.39 15.26 4.93
CA SER A 244 -2.02 13.95 4.87
C SER A 244 -2.85 13.64 6.13
N ARG A 245 -2.43 14.11 7.31
CA ARG A 245 -3.23 13.97 8.54
C ARG A 245 -4.55 14.73 8.47
N GLU A 246 -4.56 15.95 7.94
CA GLU A 246 -5.78 16.74 7.75
C GLU A 246 -6.66 16.12 6.65
N ALA A 247 -6.07 15.71 5.53
CA ALA A 247 -6.77 15.02 4.46
C ALA A 247 -7.41 13.70 4.95
N LEU A 248 -6.69 12.93 5.79
CA LEU A 248 -7.23 11.72 6.41
C LEU A 248 -8.42 12.00 7.34
N ARG A 249 -8.47 13.13 8.02
CA ARG A 249 -9.65 13.50 8.82
C ARG A 249 -10.87 13.79 7.97
N GLN A 250 -10.67 14.24 6.75
CA GLN A 250 -11.75 14.61 5.83
C GLN A 250 -12.21 13.41 5.00
N ASN A 251 -11.29 12.62 4.47
CA ASN A 251 -11.57 11.47 3.62
C ASN A 251 -10.45 10.42 3.69
N VAL A 252 -10.63 9.44 4.57
CA VAL A 252 -9.65 8.38 4.79
C VAL A 252 -9.43 7.51 3.54
N PRO A 253 -10.47 6.93 2.91
CA PRO A 253 -10.33 6.09 1.74
C PRO A 253 -9.61 6.78 0.59
N HIS A 254 -9.97 8.05 0.30
CA HIS A 254 -9.31 8.84 -0.74
C HIS A 254 -7.82 9.02 -0.45
N THR A 255 -7.50 9.46 0.75
CA THR A 255 -6.10 9.77 1.11
C THR A 255 -5.23 8.51 1.08
N LEU A 256 -5.74 7.36 1.56
CA LEU A 256 -5.00 6.09 1.51
C LEU A 256 -4.78 5.62 0.07
N ALA A 257 -5.79 5.74 -0.79
CA ALA A 257 -5.66 5.41 -2.21
C ALA A 257 -4.59 6.29 -2.87
N GLU A 258 -4.67 7.60 -2.71
CA GLU A 258 -3.71 8.55 -3.30
C GLU A 258 -2.27 8.29 -2.84
N LEU A 259 -2.05 8.11 -1.54
CA LEU A 259 -0.71 7.86 -0.98
C LEU A 259 -0.09 6.55 -1.48
N THR A 260 -0.90 5.54 -1.75
CA THR A 260 -0.44 4.21 -2.18
C THR A 260 -0.42 4.03 -3.70
N GLY A 261 -0.94 5.00 -4.46
CA GLY A 261 -1.02 4.96 -5.92
C GLY A 261 -2.24 4.21 -6.45
N GLY A 262 -3.22 3.93 -5.59
CA GLY A 262 -4.50 3.34 -5.99
C GLY A 262 -5.54 4.38 -6.38
N GLN A 263 -6.74 3.90 -6.70
CA GLN A 263 -7.87 4.73 -7.08
C GLN A 263 -8.83 4.99 -5.93
N TYR A 264 -9.45 6.14 -6.00
CA TYR A 264 -10.61 6.48 -5.20
C TYR A 264 -11.83 6.70 -6.08
N ILE A 265 -12.90 6.00 -5.77
CA ILE A 265 -14.18 6.11 -6.42
C ILE A 265 -15.22 6.46 -5.36
N ASN A 266 -15.96 7.54 -5.60
CA ASN A 266 -17.12 7.86 -4.77
C ASN A 266 -18.39 7.67 -5.60
N PHE A 267 -19.35 6.94 -5.07
CA PHE A 267 -20.62 6.70 -5.73
C PHE A 267 -21.80 7.11 -4.87
N THR A 268 -22.87 7.52 -5.53
CA THR A 268 -24.15 7.88 -4.91
C THR A 268 -25.31 7.13 -5.55
N THR A 269 -25.05 6.33 -6.56
CA THR A 269 -26.03 5.57 -7.32
C THR A 269 -25.45 4.22 -7.75
N THR A 270 -26.30 3.21 -7.96
CA THR A 270 -25.90 1.88 -8.48
C THR A 270 -25.11 2.01 -9.79
N LYS A 271 -25.56 2.83 -10.73
CA LYS A 271 -24.82 3.09 -11.97
C LYS A 271 -23.41 3.66 -11.72
N GLY A 272 -23.28 4.52 -10.70
CA GLY A 272 -21.99 5.06 -10.28
C GLY A 272 -21.06 4.00 -9.72
N PHE A 273 -21.60 3.09 -8.91
CA PHE A 273 -20.86 1.95 -8.37
C PHE A 273 -20.35 1.04 -9.49
N ASP A 274 -21.23 0.54 -10.37
CA ASP A 274 -20.87 -0.36 -11.47
C ASP A 274 -19.80 0.28 -12.38
N LYS A 275 -20.00 1.54 -12.75
CA LYS A 275 -19.02 2.31 -13.54
C LYS A 275 -17.69 2.44 -12.82
N GLY A 276 -17.74 2.69 -11.51
CA GLY A 276 -16.56 2.81 -10.66
C GLY A 276 -15.74 1.53 -10.64
N ILE A 277 -16.38 0.39 -10.36
CA ILE A 277 -15.70 -0.92 -10.35
C ILE A 277 -15.14 -1.25 -11.75
N HIS A 278 -15.89 -0.98 -12.81
CA HIS A 278 -15.39 -1.20 -14.18
C HIS A 278 -14.14 -0.34 -14.49
N ASN A 279 -14.12 0.92 -14.06
CA ASN A 279 -12.95 1.78 -14.21
C ASN A 279 -11.77 1.23 -13.40
N LEU A 280 -12.00 0.80 -12.16
CA LEU A 280 -10.98 0.19 -11.30
C LEU A 280 -10.38 -1.05 -11.95
N THR A 281 -11.22 -1.92 -12.53
CA THR A 281 -10.79 -3.11 -13.28
C THR A 281 -9.86 -2.72 -14.44
N ASN A 282 -10.29 -1.77 -15.26
CA ASN A 282 -9.50 -1.32 -16.40
C ASN A 282 -8.13 -0.76 -15.99
N GLN A 283 -8.05 -0.09 -14.86
CA GLN A 283 -6.81 0.50 -14.37
C GLN A 283 -5.88 -0.53 -13.75
N LEU A 284 -6.39 -1.43 -12.93
CA LEU A 284 -5.60 -2.53 -12.36
C LEU A 284 -4.89 -3.36 -13.44
N HIS A 285 -5.47 -3.43 -14.64
CA HIS A 285 -4.88 -4.15 -15.78
C HIS A 285 -3.92 -3.31 -16.61
N ASN A 286 -4.00 -1.99 -16.55
CA ASN A 286 -3.31 -1.09 -17.49
C ASN A 286 -2.33 -0.12 -16.82
N GLU A 287 -2.02 -0.27 -15.54
CA GLU A 287 -1.04 0.54 -14.86
C GLU A 287 0.39 0.19 -15.29
N TYR A 288 1.27 1.18 -15.30
CA TYR A 288 2.71 0.96 -15.37
C TYR A 288 3.23 0.47 -14.02
N ARG A 289 3.86 -0.69 -14.00
CA ARG A 289 4.49 -1.25 -12.80
C ARG A 289 5.94 -0.80 -12.74
N LEU A 290 6.15 0.42 -12.29
CA LEU A 290 7.49 0.92 -12.06
C LEU A 290 8.05 0.34 -10.76
N SER A 291 9.35 0.15 -10.75
CA SER A 291 10.11 -0.23 -9.57
C SER A 291 11.45 0.46 -9.57
N PHE A 292 12.03 0.67 -8.40
CA PHE A 292 13.40 1.15 -8.28
C PHE A 292 14.06 0.61 -7.02
N GLN A 293 15.37 0.57 -7.05
CA GLN A 293 16.21 0.26 -5.90
C GLN A 293 16.74 1.57 -5.33
N PRO A 294 16.33 1.96 -4.10
CA PRO A 294 16.81 3.19 -3.50
C PRO A 294 18.32 3.23 -3.39
N ARG A 295 18.94 4.36 -3.72
CA ARG A 295 20.37 4.56 -3.58
C ARG A 295 20.76 4.63 -2.11
N SER A 296 21.85 3.94 -1.72
CA SER A 296 22.40 4.02 -0.36
C SER A 296 23.16 5.33 -0.13
N PRO A 297 23.14 5.93 1.09
CA PRO A 297 22.41 5.49 2.27
C PRO A 297 20.93 5.84 2.22
N ILE A 298 20.08 4.90 2.64
CA ILE A 298 18.64 5.13 2.76
C ILE A 298 18.38 5.68 4.16
N THR A 299 17.73 6.83 4.26
CA THR A 299 17.24 7.35 5.53
C THR A 299 16.06 6.51 6.01
N ALA A 300 16.01 6.19 7.31
CA ALA A 300 14.84 5.52 7.86
C ALA A 300 13.64 6.47 7.92
N GLY A 301 12.44 5.96 7.62
CA GLY A 301 11.21 6.73 7.70
C GLY A 301 10.39 6.73 6.41
N ILE A 302 9.45 7.66 6.34
CA ILE A 302 8.59 7.87 5.17
C ILE A 302 9.36 8.68 4.13
N HIS A 303 9.42 8.14 2.92
CA HIS A 303 9.99 8.76 1.74
C HIS A 303 8.89 9.23 0.81
N ARG A 304 9.10 10.39 0.19
CA ARG A 304 8.22 10.95 -0.81
C ARG A 304 8.70 10.55 -2.20
N LEU A 305 7.76 10.08 -3.01
CA LEU A 305 7.98 9.77 -4.42
C LEU A 305 7.35 10.85 -5.32
N SER A 306 8.01 11.11 -6.43
CA SER A 306 7.48 11.91 -7.53
C SER A 306 7.73 11.19 -8.83
N VAL A 307 6.68 11.03 -9.64
CA VAL A 307 6.76 10.44 -10.98
C VAL A 307 6.26 11.46 -11.99
N SER A 308 7.00 11.62 -13.06
CA SER A 308 6.59 12.48 -14.17
C SER A 308 7.04 11.90 -15.52
N VAL A 309 6.45 12.40 -16.60
CA VAL A 309 6.82 12.07 -17.98
C VAL A 309 7.27 13.37 -18.67
N PRO A 310 8.56 13.71 -18.65
CA PRO A 310 9.05 15.00 -19.13
C PRO A 310 8.73 15.31 -20.60
N SER A 311 8.55 14.29 -21.44
CA SER A 311 8.13 14.44 -22.82
C SER A 311 6.65 14.81 -22.99
N MET A 312 5.87 14.70 -21.92
CA MET A 312 4.40 14.95 -21.89
C MET A 312 4.05 15.84 -20.69
N PRO A 313 4.42 17.12 -20.68
CA PRO A 313 4.23 18.01 -19.53
C PRO A 313 2.74 18.24 -19.17
N ASP A 314 1.85 17.99 -20.12
CA ASP A 314 0.40 18.12 -19.94
C ASP A 314 -0.29 16.84 -19.47
N ALA A 315 0.45 15.74 -19.37
CA ALA A 315 -0.09 14.48 -18.87
C ALA A 315 -0.35 14.55 -17.35
N VAL A 316 -1.47 13.97 -16.95
CA VAL A 316 -1.80 13.77 -15.54
C VAL A 316 -1.21 12.44 -15.11
N VAL A 317 -0.32 12.47 -14.12
CA VAL A 317 0.33 11.29 -13.57
C VAL A 317 -0.29 10.97 -12.22
N ARG A 318 -0.83 9.77 -12.07
CA ARG A 318 -1.21 9.19 -10.79
C ARG A 318 -0.22 8.10 -10.46
N ALA A 319 0.44 8.18 -9.32
CA ALA A 319 1.43 7.20 -8.90
C ALA A 319 1.51 7.15 -7.37
N ARG A 320 2.13 6.13 -6.83
CA ARG A 320 2.42 6.06 -5.40
C ARG A 320 3.20 7.30 -4.96
N LEU A 321 2.73 7.97 -3.91
CA LEU A 321 3.33 9.19 -3.39
C LEU A 321 4.32 8.94 -2.26
N VAL A 322 4.18 7.83 -1.52
CA VAL A 322 5.04 7.54 -0.38
C VAL A 322 5.41 6.06 -0.27
N TYR A 323 6.60 5.80 0.27
CA TYR A 323 6.98 4.48 0.77
C TYR A 323 7.70 4.62 2.10
N PHE A 324 7.89 3.52 2.81
CA PHE A 324 8.61 3.51 4.08
C PHE A 324 9.89 2.68 3.95
N SER A 325 11.01 3.24 4.41
CA SER A 325 12.27 2.52 4.52
C SER A 325 12.74 2.40 5.97
N GLY A 326 13.45 1.33 6.28
CA GLY A 326 14.01 1.06 7.60
C GLY A 326 13.13 0.18 8.49
N THR A 327 13.71 -0.23 9.62
CA THR A 327 13.00 -0.95 10.67
C THR A 327 12.46 0.06 11.68
N VAL A 328 11.17 -0.01 12.00
CA VAL A 328 10.65 0.65 13.20
C VAL A 328 11.23 -0.12 14.38
N SER A 329 12.08 0.54 15.17
CA SER A 329 12.36 0.00 16.50
C SER A 329 11.04 -0.05 17.25
N PRO A 330 10.70 -1.17 17.90
CA PRO A 330 9.54 -1.17 18.78
C PRO A 330 9.77 -0.06 19.81
N VAL A 331 8.79 0.82 19.95
CA VAL A 331 8.77 1.80 21.04
C VAL A 331 8.62 0.99 22.31
N GLU A 332 9.65 1.04 23.19
CA GLU A 332 9.62 0.47 24.55
C GLU A 332 8.51 1.11 25.40
#